data_efb530544194fd84004aa7f9f32e1a0f
#
_entry.id   efb530544194fd84004aa7f9f32e1a0f
#
_cell.length_a   1.000
_cell.length_b   1.000
_cell.length_c   1.000
_cell.angle_alpha   90.00
_cell.angle_beta   90.00
_cell.angle_gamma   90.00
#
_symmetry.space_group_name_H-M   'P 1'
#
loop_
_entity.id
_entity.type
_entity.pdbx_description
1 polymer ?
#
loop_
_entity_poly.entity_id
_entity_poly.type
_entity_poly.pdbx_seq_one_letter_code
_entity_poly.pdbx_strand_id
1 'polypeptide(L)'
;MDIILSRYDIAELSAAIVMTVAFIVFLCYYLGGFFSVANHRHSKKVGGLRNVKPQPVSVIVVVNNDLDYIENRLPLLLEQEYEAPYQVVVVCDTPEGDHAPEMLEELAAGNDRLYVTVIPSDHKFHHTNKLALTVGMKAAIYDNVIVTSSEAAPVSTEWLSMMSYGFTSDHALVSGYNRIGRAGGFFNKLQRAINMHESLMMLARAVAGRPYRVSRHNSGQSKALFFANRGFTDHLRLNVGESDLYIQQIAPYAESNVIINPKGVTESVPYEKVAVWYNRRKFFSYPFRFFRGGARFYIAASYLFTALFWVSSITLAVISSSELRIAALSMIALRWIVIMAVTARFSRRTGDKAPHTAMLLYDFISPAEILLLTASRNILSLKNLWI
;
A
#
# COMPACT_ATOMS: atom_id res chain seq x y z
N MET A 1 -17.36 -6.58 -44.72
CA MET A 1 -16.08 -6.00 -44.22
C MET A 1 -15.72 -4.76 -45.04
N ASP A 2 -15.86 -4.80 -46.34
CA ASP A 2 -15.53 -3.66 -47.24
C ASP A 2 -16.44 -2.41 -47.07
N ILE A 3 -17.68 -2.58 -46.69
CA ILE A 3 -18.61 -1.47 -46.41
C ILE A 3 -18.22 -0.69 -45.14
N ILE A 4 -17.65 -1.36 -44.13
CA ILE A 4 -17.20 -0.71 -42.90
C ILE A 4 -15.88 0.03 -43.15
N LEU A 5 -14.98 -0.55 -43.93
CA LEU A 5 -13.70 0.06 -44.29
C LEU A 5 -13.82 1.28 -45.20
N SER A 6 -14.91 1.39 -45.95
CA SER A 6 -15.22 2.56 -46.82
C SER A 6 -15.82 3.75 -46.05
N ARG A 7 -16.30 3.53 -44.81
CA ARG A 7 -17.02 4.55 -44.03
C ARG A 7 -16.15 5.27 -43.00
N TYR A 8 -15.07 4.64 -42.55
CA TYR A 8 -14.18 5.17 -41.49
C TYR A 8 -12.74 5.23 -41.97
N ASP A 9 -12.03 6.27 -41.57
CA ASP A 9 -10.60 6.36 -41.82
C ASP A 9 -9.83 5.29 -41.02
N ILE A 10 -8.71 4.84 -41.57
CA ILE A 10 -7.82 3.87 -40.93
C ILE A 10 -7.40 4.33 -39.51
N ALA A 11 -7.16 5.64 -39.33
CA ALA A 11 -6.86 6.24 -38.04
C ALA A 11 -7.98 6.10 -37.01
N GLU A 12 -9.24 6.29 -37.45
CA GLU A 12 -10.43 6.13 -36.59
C GLU A 12 -10.61 4.68 -36.16
N LEU A 13 -10.48 3.73 -37.09
CA LEU A 13 -10.60 2.29 -36.81
C LEU A 13 -9.48 1.83 -35.85
N SER A 14 -8.24 2.26 -36.10
CA SER A 14 -7.11 1.89 -35.21
C SER A 14 -7.29 2.46 -33.80
N ALA A 15 -7.73 3.72 -33.68
CA ALA A 15 -8.01 4.31 -32.36
C ALA A 15 -9.16 3.59 -31.64
N ALA A 16 -10.22 3.19 -32.35
CA ALA A 16 -11.34 2.45 -31.78
C ALA A 16 -10.91 1.05 -31.27
N ILE A 17 -10.06 0.36 -32.02
CA ILE A 17 -9.50 -0.94 -31.61
C ILE A 17 -8.64 -0.78 -30.36
N VAL A 18 -7.71 0.19 -30.36
CA VAL A 18 -6.82 0.47 -29.22
C VAL A 18 -7.64 0.82 -27.97
N MET A 19 -8.65 1.69 -28.11
CA MET A 19 -9.54 2.05 -27.00
C MET A 19 -10.26 0.83 -26.43
N THR A 20 -10.80 -0.04 -27.31
CA THR A 20 -11.52 -1.25 -26.91
C THR A 20 -10.61 -2.22 -26.16
N VAL A 21 -9.41 -2.50 -26.67
CA VAL A 21 -8.43 -3.36 -26.01
C VAL A 21 -8.03 -2.78 -24.65
N ALA A 22 -7.75 -1.49 -24.60
CA ALA A 22 -7.38 -0.81 -23.35
C ALA A 22 -8.54 -0.86 -22.33
N PHE A 23 -9.77 -0.73 -22.79
CA PHE A 23 -10.96 -0.87 -21.93
C PHE A 23 -11.15 -2.30 -21.40
N ILE A 24 -10.92 -3.32 -22.21
CA ILE A 24 -10.96 -4.72 -21.76
C ILE A 24 -9.90 -4.97 -20.68
N VAL A 25 -8.67 -4.50 -20.87
CA VAL A 25 -7.61 -4.59 -19.87
C VAL A 25 -8.01 -3.89 -18.58
N PHE A 26 -8.59 -2.68 -18.68
CA PHE A 26 -9.13 -1.98 -17.51
C PHE A 26 -10.18 -2.82 -16.77
N LEU A 27 -11.13 -3.45 -17.49
CA LEU A 27 -12.12 -4.32 -16.85
C LEU A 27 -11.49 -5.52 -16.14
N CYS A 28 -10.42 -6.10 -16.68
CA CYS A 28 -9.67 -7.16 -16.02
C CYS A 28 -9.06 -6.70 -14.67
N TYR A 29 -8.51 -5.48 -14.61
CA TYR A 29 -8.01 -4.92 -13.35
C TYR A 29 -9.13 -4.62 -12.36
N TYR A 30 -10.19 -3.96 -12.81
CA TYR A 30 -11.25 -3.49 -11.91
C TYR A 30 -12.21 -4.59 -11.50
N LEU A 31 -12.73 -5.38 -12.42
CA LEU A 31 -13.70 -6.44 -12.13
C LEU A 31 -13.02 -7.74 -11.69
N GLY A 32 -11.88 -8.11 -12.30
CA GLY A 32 -11.12 -9.29 -11.93
C GLY A 32 -10.31 -9.11 -10.63
N GLY A 33 -9.60 -7.97 -10.51
CA GLY A 33 -8.71 -7.69 -9.40
C GLY A 33 -9.36 -6.90 -8.26
N PHE A 34 -9.67 -5.61 -8.49
CA PHE A 34 -10.12 -4.69 -7.43
C PHE A 34 -11.47 -5.07 -6.83
N PHE A 35 -12.39 -5.55 -7.65
CA PHE A 35 -13.67 -6.04 -7.16
C PHE A 35 -13.51 -7.30 -6.30
N SER A 36 -12.54 -8.16 -6.57
CA SER A 36 -12.24 -9.31 -5.73
C SER A 36 -11.74 -8.87 -4.34
N VAL A 37 -10.92 -7.80 -4.25
CA VAL A 37 -10.54 -7.17 -2.98
C VAL A 37 -11.75 -6.62 -2.26
N ALA A 38 -12.60 -5.84 -2.95
CA ALA A 38 -13.80 -5.24 -2.37
C ALA A 38 -14.82 -6.27 -1.87
N ASN A 39 -14.78 -7.51 -2.36
CA ASN A 39 -15.62 -8.62 -1.92
C ASN A 39 -14.86 -9.66 -1.07
N HIS A 40 -13.57 -9.45 -0.83
CA HIS A 40 -12.76 -10.39 -0.07
C HIS A 40 -13.32 -10.58 1.35
N ARG A 41 -13.47 -11.83 1.73
CA ARG A 41 -13.93 -12.23 3.07
C ARG A 41 -12.94 -13.25 3.61
N HIS A 42 -12.09 -12.82 4.50
CA HIS A 42 -11.11 -13.70 5.14
C HIS A 42 -11.77 -14.92 5.80
N SER A 43 -12.96 -14.75 6.38
CA SER A 43 -13.72 -15.82 7.08
C SER A 43 -14.11 -17.03 6.23
N LYS A 44 -14.05 -16.94 4.88
CA LYS A 44 -14.35 -18.10 4.02
C LYS A 44 -13.22 -19.14 3.98
N LYS A 45 -11.96 -18.71 4.16
CA LYS A 45 -10.80 -19.62 4.16
C LYS A 45 -10.60 -20.34 5.51
N VAL A 46 -11.05 -19.74 6.62
CA VAL A 46 -10.75 -20.19 7.98
C VAL A 46 -11.98 -20.81 8.69
N GLY A 47 -12.98 -21.27 7.94
CA GLY A 47 -14.13 -21.99 8.54
C GLY A 47 -15.03 -21.15 9.45
N GLY A 48 -14.96 -19.82 9.33
CA GLY A 48 -15.65 -18.84 10.19
C GLY A 48 -14.76 -18.37 11.34
N LEU A 49 -14.65 -17.07 11.52
CA LEU A 49 -13.84 -16.40 12.56
C LEU A 49 -14.12 -16.85 14.01
N ARG A 50 -15.22 -17.56 14.23
CA ARG A 50 -15.66 -17.99 15.58
C ARG A 50 -14.78 -19.06 16.23
N ASN A 51 -13.93 -19.77 15.49
CA ASN A 51 -13.15 -20.91 16.01
C ASN A 51 -11.62 -20.69 15.98
N VAL A 52 -11.13 -19.56 15.51
CA VAL A 52 -9.69 -19.24 15.54
C VAL A 52 -9.38 -18.56 16.86
N LYS A 53 -8.66 -19.23 17.74
CA LYS A 53 -8.17 -18.60 18.98
C LYS A 53 -7.15 -17.52 18.59
N PRO A 54 -7.25 -16.32 19.16
CA PRO A 54 -6.24 -15.28 18.97
C PRO A 54 -4.85 -15.82 19.35
N GLN A 55 -3.87 -15.58 18.48
CA GLN A 55 -2.48 -16.00 18.69
C GLN A 55 -1.67 -14.84 19.31
N PRO A 56 -0.71 -15.09 20.19
CA PRO A 56 0.16 -14.02 20.68
C PRO A 56 0.84 -13.26 19.54
N VAL A 57 0.96 -11.93 19.67
CA VAL A 57 1.45 -11.03 18.62
C VAL A 57 2.42 -9.99 19.18
N SER A 58 3.53 -9.74 18.48
CA SER A 58 4.37 -8.57 18.71
C SER A 58 4.09 -7.50 17.64
N VAL A 59 3.85 -6.26 18.05
CA VAL A 59 3.68 -5.12 17.15
C VAL A 59 4.99 -4.33 17.12
N ILE A 60 5.60 -4.15 15.95
CA ILE A 60 6.83 -3.38 15.79
C ILE A 60 6.48 -2.01 15.21
N VAL A 61 7.02 -0.97 15.81
CA VAL A 61 7.01 0.40 15.29
C VAL A 61 8.39 1.02 15.40
N VAL A 62 8.83 1.70 14.35
CA VAL A 62 10.07 2.49 14.33
C VAL A 62 9.70 3.96 14.54
N VAL A 63 10.34 4.58 15.51
CA VAL A 63 10.14 5.99 15.87
C VAL A 63 11.45 6.74 15.65
N ASN A 64 11.39 7.84 14.89
CA ASN A 64 12.52 8.71 14.59
C ASN A 64 12.13 10.12 14.99
N ASN A 65 12.49 10.55 16.20
CA ASN A 65 12.24 11.89 16.73
C ASN A 65 10.78 12.40 16.50
N ASP A 66 9.80 11.56 16.77
CA ASP A 66 8.37 11.86 16.59
C ASP A 66 7.66 11.87 17.95
N LEU A 67 7.84 12.97 18.70
CA LEU A 67 7.26 13.13 20.02
C LEU A 67 5.73 13.14 19.98
N ASP A 68 5.13 13.75 18.94
CA ASP A 68 3.68 13.72 18.75
C ASP A 68 3.14 12.29 18.61
N TYR A 69 3.90 11.43 17.96
CA TYR A 69 3.54 10.01 17.88
C TYR A 69 3.55 9.34 19.26
N ILE A 70 4.59 9.58 20.04
CA ILE A 70 4.75 8.97 21.36
C ILE A 70 3.60 9.39 22.28
N GLU A 71 3.26 10.68 22.29
CA GLU A 71 2.21 11.23 23.15
C GLU A 71 0.80 10.82 22.72
N ASN A 72 0.50 10.89 21.42
CA ASN A 72 -0.88 10.86 20.95
C ASN A 72 -1.26 9.58 20.19
N ARG A 73 -0.30 8.82 19.65
CA ARG A 73 -0.60 7.67 18.80
C ARG A 73 -0.09 6.34 19.33
N LEU A 74 1.04 6.32 20.03
CA LEU A 74 1.55 5.11 20.68
C LEU A 74 0.57 4.53 21.72
N PRO A 75 -0.13 5.35 22.54
CA PRO A 75 -1.14 4.83 23.45
C PRO A 75 -2.22 4.00 22.76
N LEU A 76 -2.62 4.34 21.53
CA LEU A 76 -3.61 3.58 20.76
C LEU A 76 -3.16 2.14 20.43
N LEU A 77 -1.85 1.87 20.41
CA LEU A 77 -1.31 0.51 20.28
C LEU A 77 -1.30 -0.24 21.63
N LEU A 78 -1.13 0.48 22.73
CA LEU A 78 -1.08 -0.08 24.08
C LEU A 78 -2.47 -0.38 24.65
N GLU A 79 -3.50 0.27 24.12
CA GLU A 79 -4.90 0.17 24.54
C GLU A 79 -5.73 -0.79 23.66
N GLN A 80 -5.07 -1.68 22.91
CA GLN A 80 -5.80 -2.64 22.06
C GLN A 80 -6.56 -3.67 22.86
N GLU A 81 -7.82 -3.90 22.47
CA GLU A 81 -8.69 -4.97 22.99
C GLU A 81 -8.30 -6.30 22.32
N TYR A 82 -7.47 -7.08 23.00
CA TYR A 82 -6.96 -8.33 22.46
C TYR A 82 -6.97 -9.45 23.53
N GLU A 83 -7.58 -10.58 23.19
CA GLU A 83 -7.77 -11.70 24.13
C GLU A 83 -6.48 -12.49 24.41
N ALA A 84 -5.52 -12.51 23.48
CA ALA A 84 -4.22 -13.16 23.66
C ALA A 84 -3.16 -12.17 24.14
N PRO A 85 -2.04 -12.64 24.70
CA PRO A 85 -0.93 -11.77 25.04
C PRO A 85 -0.38 -11.02 23.81
N TYR A 86 -0.02 -9.77 23.97
CA TYR A 86 0.69 -9.01 22.95
C TYR A 86 1.75 -8.09 23.54
N GLN A 87 2.73 -7.74 22.69
CA GLN A 87 3.82 -6.84 22.99
C GLN A 87 3.87 -5.74 21.93
N VAL A 88 4.20 -4.53 22.36
CA VAL A 88 4.56 -3.42 21.47
C VAL A 88 6.07 -3.18 21.58
N VAL A 89 6.79 -3.36 20.48
CA VAL A 89 8.21 -3.15 20.35
C VAL A 89 8.45 -1.82 19.66
N VAL A 90 8.89 -0.82 20.40
CA VAL A 90 9.31 0.48 19.85
C VAL A 90 10.80 0.45 19.59
N VAL A 91 11.20 0.62 18.34
CA VAL A 91 12.60 0.80 17.96
C VAL A 91 12.85 2.29 17.77
N CYS A 92 13.58 2.88 18.68
CA CYS A 92 13.94 4.28 18.64
C CYS A 92 15.22 4.44 17.81
N ASP A 93 15.14 5.05 16.66
CA ASP A 93 16.26 5.32 15.74
C ASP A 93 16.44 6.83 15.63
N THR A 94 17.12 7.43 16.61
CA THR A 94 17.18 8.88 16.78
C THR A 94 18.63 9.37 16.83
N PRO A 95 18.91 10.59 16.32
CA PRO A 95 20.21 11.23 16.51
C PRO A 95 20.45 11.62 17.98
N GLU A 96 21.72 11.89 18.32
CA GLU A 96 22.09 12.39 19.64
C GLU A 96 21.35 13.66 20.03
N GLY A 97 20.94 13.77 21.29
CA GLY A 97 20.25 14.94 21.84
C GLY A 97 18.72 14.96 21.64
N ASP A 98 18.14 13.84 21.24
CA ASP A 98 16.68 13.67 21.15
C ASP A 98 16.10 13.22 22.50
N HIS A 99 14.93 13.74 22.86
CA HIS A 99 14.18 13.38 24.06
C HIS A 99 13.26 12.18 23.92
N ALA A 100 13.10 11.63 22.70
CA ALA A 100 12.26 10.47 22.46
C ALA A 100 12.67 9.21 23.27
N PRO A 101 13.96 8.86 23.42
CA PRO A 101 14.36 7.72 24.23
C PRO A 101 13.93 7.83 25.69
N GLU A 102 14.16 8.97 26.33
CA GLU A 102 13.83 9.22 27.74
C GLU A 102 12.33 9.10 27.99
N MET A 103 11.53 9.69 27.12
CA MET A 103 10.07 9.64 27.19
C MET A 103 9.54 8.20 26.97
N LEU A 104 10.14 7.45 26.06
CA LEU A 104 9.78 6.05 25.81
C LEU A 104 10.16 5.15 26.99
N GLU A 105 11.29 5.38 27.64
CA GLU A 105 11.71 4.64 28.85
C GLU A 105 10.77 4.88 30.02
N GLU A 106 10.32 6.14 30.21
CA GLU A 106 9.32 6.48 31.23
C GLU A 106 7.99 5.78 30.98
N LEU A 107 7.51 5.78 29.74
CA LEU A 107 6.30 5.06 29.35
C LEU A 107 6.44 3.53 29.53
N ALA A 108 7.60 2.96 29.22
CA ALA A 108 7.86 1.54 29.38
C ALA A 108 7.89 1.10 30.83
N ALA A 109 8.38 1.95 31.74
CA ALA A 109 8.37 1.68 33.18
C ALA A 109 6.95 1.52 33.76
N GLY A 110 5.95 2.15 33.10
CA GLY A 110 4.53 2.08 33.48
C GLY A 110 3.69 1.06 32.71
N ASN A 111 4.28 0.33 31.74
CA ASN A 111 3.50 -0.55 30.87
C ASN A 111 4.23 -1.83 30.46
N ASP A 112 3.88 -2.97 31.04
CA ASP A 112 4.49 -4.28 30.79
C ASP A 112 4.38 -4.76 29.32
N ARG A 113 3.51 -4.18 28.53
CA ARG A 113 3.35 -4.52 27.10
C ARG A 113 4.34 -3.77 26.21
N LEU A 114 4.97 -2.69 26.71
CA LEU A 114 5.88 -1.85 25.96
C LEU A 114 7.33 -2.28 26.17
N TYR A 115 7.99 -2.61 25.08
CA TYR A 115 9.43 -2.86 25.04
C TYR A 115 10.11 -1.81 24.16
N VAL A 116 11.05 -1.09 24.71
CA VAL A 116 11.80 -0.05 24.00
C VAL A 116 13.23 -0.53 23.73
N THR A 117 13.70 -0.32 22.54
CA THR A 117 15.10 -0.54 22.16
C THR A 117 15.60 0.66 21.37
N VAL A 118 16.76 1.18 21.74
CA VAL A 118 17.37 2.33 21.09
C VAL A 118 18.52 1.85 20.20
N ILE A 119 18.56 2.34 18.96
CA ILE A 119 19.71 2.13 18.08
C ILE A 119 20.73 3.23 18.40
N PRO A 120 21.95 2.89 18.89
CA PRO A 120 22.95 3.89 19.21
C PRO A 120 23.32 4.72 17.99
N SER A 121 23.48 6.03 18.18
CA SER A 121 23.96 6.94 17.15
C SER A 121 25.48 6.72 16.94
N ASP A 122 25.84 5.70 16.17
CA ASP A 122 27.22 5.44 15.79
C ASP A 122 27.40 5.84 14.31
N HIS A 123 28.29 6.79 14.05
CA HIS A 123 28.64 7.23 12.69
C HIS A 123 29.17 6.11 11.77
N LYS A 124 29.48 4.94 12.33
CA LYS A 124 29.90 3.75 11.58
C LYS A 124 28.73 2.96 10.98
N PHE A 125 27.51 3.17 11.47
CA PHE A 125 26.32 2.48 11.00
C PHE A 125 25.40 3.42 10.25
N HIS A 126 25.01 3.03 9.05
CA HIS A 126 23.93 3.74 8.36
C HIS A 126 22.59 3.34 8.96
N HIS A 127 21.96 4.29 9.62
CA HIS A 127 20.62 4.16 10.16
C HIS A 127 19.60 4.01 9.04
N THR A 128 19.01 2.85 8.92
CA THR A 128 18.00 2.54 7.92
C THR A 128 16.78 1.89 8.56
N ASN A 129 15.62 2.12 7.99
CA ASN A 129 14.40 1.46 8.45
C ASN A 129 14.51 -0.08 8.46
N LYS A 130 15.34 -0.67 7.58
CA LYS A 130 15.63 -2.11 7.57
C LYS A 130 16.42 -2.58 8.79
N LEU A 131 17.39 -1.78 9.23
CA LEU A 131 18.13 -2.07 10.47
C LEU A 131 17.17 -2.02 11.65
N ALA A 132 16.40 -0.95 11.78
CA ALA A 132 15.43 -0.79 12.85
C ALA A 132 14.40 -1.93 12.87
N LEU A 133 13.82 -2.30 11.72
CA LEU A 133 12.91 -3.43 11.63
C LEU A 133 13.60 -4.77 11.97
N THR A 134 14.86 -4.96 11.62
CA THR A 134 15.60 -6.18 11.97
C THR A 134 15.84 -6.27 13.48
N VAL A 135 16.15 -5.14 14.13
CA VAL A 135 16.27 -5.05 15.59
C VAL A 135 14.92 -5.37 16.23
N GLY A 136 13.83 -4.76 15.75
CA GLY A 136 12.49 -5.04 16.22
C GLY A 136 12.07 -6.50 16.05
N MET A 137 12.40 -7.15 14.91
CA MET A 137 12.14 -8.57 14.68
C MET A 137 12.89 -9.48 15.66
N LYS A 138 14.11 -9.12 16.05
CA LYS A 138 14.87 -9.85 17.07
C LYS A 138 14.30 -9.63 18.47
N ALA A 139 13.86 -8.42 18.79
CA ALA A 139 13.29 -8.04 20.09
C ALA A 139 11.86 -8.60 20.30
N ALA A 140 11.14 -8.88 19.23
CA ALA A 140 9.80 -9.47 19.29
C ALA A 140 9.83 -10.84 19.99
N ILE A 141 9.02 -11.03 21.03
CA ILE A 141 8.96 -12.29 21.79
C ILE A 141 7.99 -13.30 21.16
N TYR A 142 7.01 -12.85 20.41
CA TYR A 142 6.01 -13.71 19.75
C TYR A 142 6.35 -13.93 18.28
N ASP A 143 5.93 -15.09 17.75
CA ASP A 143 6.23 -15.50 16.37
C ASP A 143 5.44 -14.72 15.33
N ASN A 144 4.24 -14.27 15.66
CA ASN A 144 3.44 -13.42 14.79
C ASN A 144 3.81 -11.96 15.01
N VAL A 145 4.23 -11.29 13.96
CA VAL A 145 4.69 -9.90 14.04
C VAL A 145 3.86 -9.02 13.12
N ILE A 146 3.30 -7.95 13.67
CA ILE A 146 2.68 -6.87 12.90
C ILE A 146 3.65 -5.69 12.86
N VAL A 147 3.80 -5.10 11.66
CA VAL A 147 4.62 -3.91 11.45
C VAL A 147 3.71 -2.73 11.13
N THR A 148 3.87 -1.68 11.88
CA THR A 148 3.28 -0.37 11.63
C THR A 148 4.37 0.71 11.62
N SER A 149 4.03 1.98 11.50
CA SER A 149 4.98 3.08 11.52
C SER A 149 4.47 4.24 12.35
N SER A 150 5.35 5.12 12.79
CA SER A 150 4.98 6.35 13.51
C SER A 150 4.12 7.32 12.66
N GLU A 151 4.10 7.15 11.33
CA GLU A 151 3.24 7.94 10.44
C GLU A 151 1.76 7.52 10.46
N ALA A 152 1.40 6.42 11.14
CA ALA A 152 0.04 5.88 11.18
C ALA A 152 -0.35 5.34 12.55
N ALA A 153 -1.66 5.30 12.80
CA ALA A 153 -2.24 4.71 14.00
C ALA A 153 -3.45 3.81 13.68
N PRO A 154 -3.76 2.83 14.52
CA PRO A 154 -4.99 2.05 14.43
C PRO A 154 -6.24 2.95 14.51
N VAL A 155 -7.28 2.63 13.73
CA VAL A 155 -8.57 3.35 13.77
C VAL A 155 -9.52 2.79 14.82
N SER A 156 -9.20 1.63 15.39
CA SER A 156 -10.06 0.90 16.33
C SER A 156 -9.22 0.19 17.37
N THR A 157 -9.77 0.06 18.58
CA THR A 157 -9.20 -0.79 19.65
C THR A 157 -9.19 -2.28 19.29
N GLU A 158 -9.98 -2.71 18.32
CA GLU A 158 -10.03 -4.09 17.82
C GLU A 158 -9.08 -4.34 16.61
N TRP A 159 -8.22 -3.37 16.26
CA TRP A 159 -7.32 -3.49 15.10
C TRP A 159 -6.40 -4.70 15.21
N LEU A 160 -5.81 -4.92 16.37
CA LEU A 160 -4.93 -6.05 16.62
C LEU A 160 -5.66 -7.38 16.46
N SER A 161 -6.88 -7.49 17.00
CA SER A 161 -7.75 -8.63 16.81
C SER A 161 -8.03 -8.92 15.34
N MET A 162 -8.33 -7.89 14.55
CA MET A 162 -8.60 -8.07 13.12
C MET A 162 -7.36 -8.51 12.35
N MET A 163 -6.21 -7.92 12.60
CA MET A 163 -4.97 -8.25 11.92
C MET A 163 -4.47 -9.66 12.28
N SER A 164 -4.66 -10.08 13.52
CA SER A 164 -4.23 -11.41 14.00
C SER A 164 -4.89 -12.57 13.27
N TYR A 165 -6.10 -12.41 12.77
CA TYR A 165 -6.75 -13.43 11.94
C TYR A 165 -6.01 -13.76 10.64
N GLY A 166 -5.08 -12.92 10.23
CA GLY A 166 -4.22 -13.16 9.07
C GLY A 166 -3.11 -14.19 9.32
N PHE A 167 -2.80 -14.51 10.57
CA PHE A 167 -1.75 -15.47 10.91
C PHE A 167 -2.31 -16.89 10.94
N THR A 168 -2.38 -17.52 9.78
CA THR A 168 -2.94 -18.86 9.56
C THR A 168 -1.87 -19.95 9.54
N SER A 169 -0.60 -19.59 9.46
CA SER A 169 0.55 -20.51 9.43
C SER A 169 1.84 -19.78 9.77
N ASP A 170 2.93 -20.56 9.97
CA ASP A 170 4.30 -20.05 10.20
C ASP A 170 4.90 -19.37 8.94
N HIS A 171 4.19 -19.39 7.83
CA HIS A 171 4.56 -18.71 6.59
C HIS A 171 3.60 -17.56 6.24
N ALA A 172 2.80 -17.11 7.21
CA ALA A 172 1.81 -16.08 6.98
C ALA A 172 2.46 -14.72 6.64
N LEU A 173 1.93 -14.11 5.58
CA LEU A 173 2.15 -12.71 5.19
C LEU A 173 0.81 -12.01 5.17
N VAL A 174 0.60 -11.07 6.09
CA VAL A 174 -0.67 -10.38 6.28
C VAL A 174 -0.60 -8.98 5.66
N SER A 175 -1.55 -8.67 4.79
CA SER A 175 -1.69 -7.35 4.15
C SER A 175 -2.97 -6.68 4.65
N GLY A 176 -2.83 -5.57 5.36
CA GLY A 176 -3.92 -4.69 5.78
C GLY A 176 -4.03 -3.45 4.89
N TYR A 177 -5.11 -2.70 5.06
CA TYR A 177 -5.33 -1.41 4.41
C TYR A 177 -4.95 -0.26 5.34
N ASN A 178 -4.19 0.70 4.82
CA ASN A 178 -3.94 1.98 5.46
C ASN A 178 -4.66 3.07 4.68
N ARG A 179 -5.47 3.89 5.36
CA ARG A 179 -6.10 5.07 4.74
C ARG A 179 -5.33 6.34 5.10
N ILE A 180 -5.47 7.36 4.29
CA ILE A 180 -5.02 8.72 4.62
C ILE A 180 -6.16 9.46 5.32
N GLY A 181 -5.86 10.11 6.43
CA GLY A 181 -6.80 10.89 7.21
C GLY A 181 -7.46 11.99 6.38
N ARG A 182 -8.68 12.37 6.79
CA ARG A 182 -9.45 13.41 6.10
C ARG A 182 -9.01 14.78 6.60
N ALA A 183 -8.59 15.60 5.64
CA ALA A 183 -8.38 17.02 5.82
C ALA A 183 -9.15 17.78 4.74
N GLY A 184 -9.26 19.09 4.90
CA GLY A 184 -9.88 19.95 3.90
C GLY A 184 -9.10 20.03 2.59
N GLY A 185 -9.77 20.54 1.55
CA GLY A 185 -9.14 20.86 0.29
C GLY A 185 -9.06 19.72 -0.72
N PHE A 186 -8.73 20.10 -1.96
CA PHE A 186 -8.65 19.18 -3.08
C PHE A 186 -7.39 18.29 -3.02
N PHE A 187 -6.28 18.82 -2.50
CA PHE A 187 -5.02 18.09 -2.39
C PHE A 187 -5.15 16.85 -1.50
N ASN A 188 -5.85 16.95 -0.36
CA ASN A 188 -6.11 15.78 0.48
C ASN A 188 -6.99 14.75 -0.24
N LYS A 189 -8.01 15.18 -1.00
CA LYS A 189 -8.82 14.26 -1.80
C LYS A 189 -7.97 13.51 -2.83
N LEU A 190 -7.00 14.20 -3.45
CA LEU A 190 -6.09 13.59 -4.42
C LEU A 190 -5.14 12.58 -3.75
N GLN A 191 -4.53 12.92 -2.61
CA GLN A 191 -3.71 11.98 -1.83
C GLN A 191 -4.48 10.70 -1.51
N ARG A 192 -5.72 10.84 -1.05
CA ARG A 192 -6.60 9.72 -0.70
C ARG A 192 -6.99 8.88 -1.91
N ALA A 193 -7.27 9.51 -3.06
CA ALA A 193 -7.57 8.82 -4.30
C ALA A 193 -6.39 7.96 -4.77
N ILE A 194 -5.21 8.53 -4.78
CA ILE A 194 -3.97 7.85 -5.16
C ILE A 194 -3.69 6.68 -4.21
N ASN A 195 -3.76 6.92 -2.90
CA ASN A 195 -3.55 5.87 -1.90
C ASN A 195 -4.56 4.73 -2.05
N MET A 196 -5.83 5.02 -2.28
CA MET A 196 -6.86 4.00 -2.48
C MET A 196 -6.61 3.17 -3.75
N HIS A 197 -6.25 3.80 -4.86
CA HIS A 197 -5.92 3.12 -6.11
C HIS A 197 -4.69 2.21 -5.96
N GLU A 198 -3.59 2.72 -5.39
CA GLU A 198 -2.36 1.94 -5.16
C GLU A 198 -2.59 0.78 -4.19
N SER A 199 -3.41 1.00 -3.15
CA SER A 199 -3.80 -0.05 -2.21
C SER A 199 -4.64 -1.13 -2.89
N LEU A 200 -5.58 -0.77 -3.75
CA LEU A 200 -6.36 -1.74 -4.53
C LEU A 200 -5.47 -2.57 -5.45
N MET A 201 -4.50 -1.95 -6.13
CA MET A 201 -3.51 -2.67 -6.95
C MET A 201 -2.68 -3.66 -6.12
N MET A 202 -2.18 -3.24 -4.97
CA MET A 202 -1.37 -4.04 -4.05
C MET A 202 -2.18 -5.21 -3.49
N LEU A 203 -3.37 -4.93 -2.93
CA LEU A 203 -4.23 -5.92 -2.29
C LEU A 203 -4.81 -6.92 -3.29
N ALA A 204 -5.08 -6.51 -4.54
CA ALA A 204 -5.54 -7.42 -5.58
C ALA A 204 -4.51 -8.53 -5.87
N ARG A 205 -3.23 -8.17 -5.89
CA ARG A 205 -2.15 -9.15 -6.07
C ARG A 205 -1.97 -10.04 -4.83
N ALA A 206 -2.15 -9.47 -3.64
CA ALA A 206 -2.11 -10.24 -2.40
C ALA A 206 -3.27 -11.25 -2.30
N VAL A 207 -4.51 -10.84 -2.66
CA VAL A 207 -5.68 -11.76 -2.74
C VAL A 207 -5.45 -12.88 -3.76
N ALA A 208 -4.75 -12.57 -4.86
CA ALA A 208 -4.39 -13.57 -5.88
C ALA A 208 -3.21 -14.48 -5.46
N GLY A 209 -2.69 -14.36 -4.23
CA GLY A 209 -1.55 -15.14 -3.72
C GLY A 209 -0.21 -14.78 -4.35
N ARG A 210 -0.09 -13.59 -4.95
CA ARG A 210 1.13 -13.10 -5.62
C ARG A 210 1.48 -11.68 -5.17
N PRO A 211 1.67 -11.43 -3.86
CA PRO A 211 1.98 -10.12 -3.34
C PRO A 211 3.28 -9.59 -3.93
N TYR A 212 3.32 -8.31 -4.26
CA TYR A 212 4.53 -7.62 -4.69
C TYR A 212 4.93 -6.48 -3.77
N ARG A 213 4.01 -6.08 -2.90
CA ARG A 213 4.14 -5.02 -1.90
C ARG A 213 3.13 -5.25 -0.78
N VAL A 214 3.44 -4.74 0.40
CA VAL A 214 2.49 -4.59 1.52
C VAL A 214 2.47 -3.13 1.99
N SER A 215 1.45 -2.77 2.75
CA SER A 215 1.46 -1.46 3.41
C SER A 215 2.51 -1.45 4.53
N ARG A 216 3.42 -0.48 4.53
CA ARG A 216 4.38 -0.27 5.61
C ARG A 216 3.74 0.20 6.91
N HIS A 217 2.49 0.60 6.85
CA HIS A 217 1.71 1.10 7.97
C HIS A 217 0.72 0.05 8.52
N ASN A 218 0.53 -1.07 7.81
CA ASN A 218 -0.44 -2.09 8.20
C ASN A 218 -0.12 -3.43 7.53
N SER A 219 0.86 -4.14 8.03
CA SER A 219 1.25 -5.46 7.52
C SER A 219 1.71 -6.37 8.65
N GLY A 220 1.68 -7.67 8.41
CA GLY A 220 2.19 -8.65 9.36
C GLY A 220 2.88 -9.81 8.67
N GLN A 221 3.75 -10.50 9.39
CA GLN A 221 4.43 -11.70 8.94
C GLN A 221 4.89 -12.54 10.13
N SER A 222 5.08 -13.85 9.91
CA SER A 222 5.72 -14.68 10.94
C SER A 222 7.22 -14.43 11.01
N LYS A 223 7.80 -14.57 12.20
CA LYS A 223 9.27 -14.52 12.39
C LYS A 223 9.96 -15.65 11.62
N ALA A 224 9.35 -16.83 11.55
CA ALA A 224 9.87 -17.96 10.80
C ALA A 224 10.07 -17.58 9.32
N LEU A 225 9.06 -16.97 8.68
CA LEU A 225 9.16 -16.51 7.30
C LEU A 225 10.29 -15.47 7.12
N PHE A 226 10.43 -14.53 8.06
CA PHE A 226 11.48 -13.50 8.02
C PHE A 226 12.89 -14.10 8.09
N PHE A 227 13.16 -14.92 9.11
CA PHE A 227 14.51 -15.45 9.35
C PHE A 227 14.90 -16.54 8.35
N ALA A 228 13.96 -17.42 7.94
CA ALA A 228 14.21 -18.43 6.90
C ALA A 228 14.65 -17.81 5.56
N ASN A 229 14.20 -16.60 5.28
CA ASN A 229 14.56 -15.87 4.06
C ASN A 229 15.64 -14.80 4.27
N ARG A 230 16.41 -14.88 5.35
CA ARG A 230 17.53 -13.99 5.70
C ARG A 230 17.15 -12.51 5.84
N GLY A 231 15.88 -12.23 6.10
CA GLY A 231 15.37 -10.86 6.26
C GLY A 231 15.71 -9.95 5.09
N PHE A 232 16.27 -8.77 5.37
CA PHE A 232 16.60 -7.75 4.36
C PHE A 232 17.98 -7.89 3.72
N THR A 233 18.72 -8.97 3.96
CA THR A 233 20.14 -9.12 3.56
C THR A 233 20.38 -8.87 2.07
N ASP A 234 19.50 -9.34 1.20
CA ASP A 234 19.65 -9.22 -0.25
C ASP A 234 19.45 -7.76 -0.76
N HIS A 235 18.91 -6.90 0.09
CA HIS A 235 18.55 -5.51 -0.26
C HIS A 235 19.15 -4.47 0.71
N LEU A 236 20.17 -4.82 1.51
CA LEU A 236 20.77 -3.93 2.50
C LEU A 236 21.36 -2.65 1.90
N ARG A 237 21.88 -2.72 0.68
CA ARG A 237 22.51 -1.58 -0.02
C ARG A 237 21.53 -0.46 -0.40
N LEU A 238 20.22 -0.71 -0.31
CA LEU A 238 19.18 0.28 -0.62
C LEU A 238 18.57 0.79 0.68
N ASN A 239 18.40 2.09 0.82
CA ASN A 239 17.69 2.69 1.97
C ASN A 239 16.18 2.45 1.96
N VAL A 240 15.65 1.83 0.91
CA VAL A 240 14.23 1.52 0.68
C VAL A 240 14.08 0.08 0.20
N GLY A 241 12.86 -0.44 0.16
CA GLY A 241 12.56 -1.78 -0.38
C GLY A 241 12.11 -2.79 0.65
N GLU A 242 11.92 -2.38 1.91
CA GLU A 242 11.43 -3.24 2.99
C GLU A 242 9.99 -3.72 2.78
N SER A 243 9.15 -2.90 2.18
CA SER A 243 7.73 -3.20 1.94
C SER A 243 7.41 -3.70 0.53
N ASP A 244 8.40 -3.80 -0.35
CA ASP A 244 8.20 -4.22 -1.74
C ASP A 244 9.27 -5.20 -2.26
N LEU A 245 10.57 -4.87 -2.30
CA LEU A 245 11.60 -5.79 -2.80
C LEU A 245 11.71 -7.03 -1.91
N TYR A 246 11.71 -6.82 -0.58
CA TYR A 246 11.69 -7.92 0.37
C TYR A 246 10.42 -8.76 0.22
N ILE A 247 9.26 -8.14 0.05
CA ILE A 247 8.00 -8.87 -0.16
C ILE A 247 8.05 -9.73 -1.43
N GLN A 248 8.63 -9.22 -2.51
CA GLN A 248 8.83 -10.00 -3.73
C GLN A 248 9.84 -11.15 -3.57
N GLN A 249 10.79 -11.01 -2.65
CA GLN A 249 11.72 -12.08 -2.28
C GLN A 249 11.00 -13.23 -1.58
N ILE A 250 10.17 -12.92 -0.57
CA ILE A 250 9.50 -13.93 0.25
C ILE A 250 8.18 -14.44 -0.34
N ALA A 251 7.58 -13.73 -1.30
CA ALA A 251 6.28 -14.07 -1.89
C ALA A 251 6.14 -15.54 -2.37
N PRO A 252 7.17 -16.20 -2.92
CA PRO A 252 7.07 -17.61 -3.32
C PRO A 252 6.92 -18.59 -2.14
N TYR A 253 7.28 -18.16 -0.94
CA TYR A 253 7.30 -18.97 0.29
C TYR A 253 6.19 -18.57 1.26
N ALA A 254 5.51 -17.45 0.98
CA ALA A 254 4.54 -16.85 1.88
C ALA A 254 3.10 -17.33 1.58
N GLU A 255 2.36 -17.60 2.63
CA GLU A 255 0.90 -17.67 2.58
C GLU A 255 0.33 -16.25 2.69
N SER A 256 -0.14 -15.71 1.57
CA SER A 256 -0.64 -14.33 1.50
C SER A 256 -2.08 -14.23 1.99
N ASN A 257 -2.29 -13.51 3.08
CA ASN A 257 -3.57 -13.22 3.69
C ASN A 257 -3.88 -11.72 3.65
N VAL A 258 -5.14 -11.38 3.38
CA VAL A 258 -5.58 -9.99 3.24
C VAL A 258 -6.70 -9.71 4.23
N ILE A 259 -6.53 -8.65 5.03
CA ILE A 259 -7.53 -8.20 6.01
C ILE A 259 -8.22 -6.95 5.49
N ILE A 260 -9.50 -7.09 5.14
CA ILE A 260 -10.38 -5.99 4.71
C ILE A 260 -11.55 -5.89 5.69
N ASN A 261 -11.38 -5.07 6.71
CA ASN A 261 -12.38 -4.81 7.75
C ASN A 261 -12.20 -3.37 8.24
N PRO A 262 -13.29 -2.61 8.51
CA PRO A 262 -13.18 -1.24 9.02
C PRO A 262 -12.36 -1.12 10.31
N LYS A 263 -12.43 -2.14 11.18
CA LYS A 263 -11.70 -2.19 12.44
C LYS A 263 -10.22 -2.55 12.28
N GLY A 264 -9.85 -3.21 11.16
CA GLY A 264 -8.46 -3.59 10.85
C GLY A 264 -7.68 -2.56 10.02
N VAL A 265 -8.18 -1.33 9.94
CA VAL A 265 -7.57 -0.23 9.18
C VAL A 265 -6.64 0.59 10.07
N THR A 266 -5.51 1.03 9.52
CA THR A 266 -4.70 2.12 10.10
C THR A 266 -4.96 3.42 9.34
N GLU A 267 -4.69 4.56 9.98
CA GLU A 267 -4.84 5.88 9.38
C GLU A 267 -3.54 6.68 9.49
N SER A 268 -3.06 7.19 8.37
CA SER A 268 -1.91 8.07 8.31
C SER A 268 -2.31 9.53 8.26
N VAL A 269 -1.49 10.39 8.85
CA VAL A 269 -1.64 11.84 8.76
C VAL A 269 -1.44 12.30 7.31
N PRO A 270 -2.31 13.14 6.76
CA PRO A 270 -2.15 13.67 5.41
C PRO A 270 -0.98 14.65 5.33
N TYR A 271 -0.29 14.68 4.21
CA TYR A 271 0.74 15.69 3.95
C TYR A 271 0.09 17.05 3.65
N GLU A 272 0.58 18.09 4.30
CA GLU A 272 0.12 19.46 4.07
C GLU A 272 0.73 20.07 2.81
N LYS A 273 2.02 19.80 2.55
CA LYS A 273 2.78 20.39 1.45
C LYS A 273 2.95 19.41 0.29
N VAL A 274 2.55 19.85 -0.91
CA VAL A 274 2.68 19.07 -2.17
C VAL A 274 4.13 18.62 -2.40
N ALA A 275 5.11 19.50 -2.17
CA ALA A 275 6.53 19.21 -2.40
C ALA A 275 7.03 18.08 -1.48
N VAL A 276 6.64 18.08 -0.20
CA VAL A 276 7.02 17.04 0.76
C VAL A 276 6.40 15.71 0.33
N TRP A 277 5.11 15.71 0.04
CA TRP A 277 4.39 14.53 -0.42
C TRP A 277 4.98 13.96 -1.72
N TYR A 278 5.28 14.81 -2.72
CA TYR A 278 5.86 14.38 -3.99
C TYR A 278 7.26 13.79 -3.81
N ASN A 279 8.11 14.40 -2.99
CA ASN A 279 9.44 13.88 -2.68
C ASN A 279 9.38 12.52 -1.97
N ARG A 280 8.43 12.32 -1.05
CA ARG A 280 8.19 11.02 -0.42
C ARG A 280 7.74 9.97 -1.44
N ARG A 281 6.80 10.29 -2.32
CA ARG A 281 6.37 9.39 -3.40
C ARG A 281 7.53 9.01 -4.33
N LYS A 282 8.33 9.99 -4.72
CA LYS A 282 9.54 9.79 -5.54
C LYS A 282 10.52 8.84 -4.86
N PHE A 283 10.79 9.03 -3.57
CA PHE A 283 11.66 8.17 -2.77
C PHE A 283 11.15 6.73 -2.71
N PHE A 284 9.88 6.52 -2.34
CA PHE A 284 9.28 5.18 -2.26
C PHE A 284 8.92 4.56 -3.61
N SER A 285 8.99 5.29 -4.71
CA SER A 285 8.86 4.74 -6.07
C SER A 285 10.18 4.20 -6.63
N TYR A 286 11.32 4.54 -6.02
CA TYR A 286 12.65 4.15 -6.52
C TYR A 286 12.86 2.65 -6.65
N PRO A 287 12.40 1.77 -5.72
CA PRO A 287 12.56 0.32 -5.83
C PRO A 287 11.91 -0.30 -7.08
N PHE A 288 10.95 0.36 -7.71
CA PHE A 288 10.27 -0.15 -8.90
C PHE A 288 11.23 -0.61 -10.01
N ARG A 289 12.38 0.03 -10.16
CA ARG A 289 13.41 -0.35 -11.14
C ARG A 289 14.03 -1.74 -10.90
N PHE A 290 13.91 -2.24 -9.67
CA PHE A 290 14.43 -3.54 -9.24
C PHE A 290 13.33 -4.60 -9.11
N PHE A 291 12.08 -4.24 -9.40
CA PHE A 291 10.96 -5.19 -9.29
C PHE A 291 11.13 -6.37 -10.25
N ARG A 292 10.69 -7.55 -9.81
CA ARG A 292 10.60 -8.75 -10.66
C ARG A 292 9.69 -8.48 -11.85
N GLY A 293 9.96 -9.15 -12.99
CA GLY A 293 9.29 -8.90 -14.26
C GLY A 293 7.77 -8.95 -14.19
N GLY A 294 7.19 -9.92 -13.47
CA GLY A 294 5.74 -10.04 -13.31
C GLY A 294 5.09 -8.86 -12.55
N ALA A 295 5.72 -8.38 -11.48
CA ALA A 295 5.23 -7.22 -10.73
C ALA A 295 5.40 -5.93 -11.54
N ARG A 296 6.56 -5.77 -12.21
CA ARG A 296 6.82 -4.64 -13.09
C ARG A 296 5.82 -4.58 -14.24
N PHE A 297 5.59 -5.72 -14.90
CA PHE A 297 4.62 -5.81 -16.00
C PHE A 297 3.21 -5.47 -15.53
N TYR A 298 2.77 -6.01 -14.40
CA TYR A 298 1.44 -5.73 -13.84
C TYR A 298 1.21 -4.24 -13.63
N ILE A 299 2.16 -3.54 -13.01
CA ILE A 299 2.06 -2.11 -12.73
C ILE A 299 2.17 -1.30 -14.03
N ALA A 300 3.17 -1.58 -14.88
CA ALA A 300 3.39 -0.85 -16.11
C ALA A 300 2.22 -1.00 -17.10
N ALA A 301 1.66 -2.21 -17.22
CA ALA A 301 0.51 -2.45 -18.08
C ALA A 301 -0.72 -1.66 -17.64
N SER A 302 -1.00 -1.58 -16.33
CA SER A 302 -2.12 -0.78 -15.82
C SER A 302 -2.05 0.67 -16.29
N TYR A 303 -0.91 1.33 -16.13
CA TYR A 303 -0.74 2.74 -16.52
C TYR A 303 -0.65 2.92 -18.05
N LEU A 304 0.02 2.00 -18.75
CA LEU A 304 0.11 2.03 -20.22
C LEU A 304 -1.28 1.94 -20.87
N PHE A 305 -2.07 0.95 -20.46
CA PHE A 305 -3.41 0.79 -21.05
C PHE A 305 -4.37 1.90 -20.61
N THR A 306 -4.16 2.51 -19.44
CA THR A 306 -4.90 3.73 -19.08
C THR A 306 -4.51 4.91 -19.99
N ALA A 307 -3.21 5.09 -20.27
CA ALA A 307 -2.77 6.11 -21.23
C ALA A 307 -3.34 5.88 -22.63
N LEU A 308 -3.24 4.64 -23.15
CA LEU A 308 -3.79 4.28 -24.45
C LEU A 308 -5.30 4.51 -24.53
N PHE A 309 -6.03 4.19 -23.48
CA PHE A 309 -7.46 4.46 -23.41
C PHE A 309 -7.78 5.96 -23.55
N TRP A 310 -7.10 6.80 -22.77
CA TRP A 310 -7.37 8.24 -22.78
C TRP A 310 -6.92 8.90 -24.08
N VAL A 311 -5.74 8.55 -24.61
CA VAL A 311 -5.25 9.08 -25.90
C VAL A 311 -6.21 8.71 -27.01
N SER A 312 -6.59 7.43 -27.15
CA SER A 312 -7.50 6.99 -28.20
C SER A 312 -8.92 7.58 -28.04
N SER A 313 -9.40 7.73 -26.80
CA SER A 313 -10.70 8.37 -26.54
C SER A 313 -10.72 9.84 -26.96
N ILE A 314 -9.65 10.60 -26.65
CA ILE A 314 -9.51 12.01 -27.07
C ILE A 314 -9.43 12.09 -28.60
N THR A 315 -8.62 11.23 -29.23
CA THR A 315 -8.48 11.15 -30.68
C THR A 315 -9.85 10.96 -31.33
N LEU A 316 -10.62 9.95 -30.88
CA LEU A 316 -11.97 9.70 -31.40
C LEU A 316 -12.93 10.86 -31.13
N ALA A 317 -12.86 11.51 -29.97
CA ALA A 317 -13.71 12.65 -29.67
C ALA A 317 -13.50 13.85 -30.61
N VAL A 318 -12.25 14.02 -31.12
CA VAL A 318 -11.85 15.16 -31.94
C VAL A 318 -12.06 14.89 -33.44
N ILE A 319 -11.61 13.73 -33.96
CA ILE A 319 -11.51 13.48 -35.39
C ILE A 319 -12.70 12.66 -35.97
N SER A 320 -13.40 11.89 -35.09
CA SER A 320 -14.35 10.91 -35.58
C SER A 320 -15.74 11.43 -35.96
N SER A 321 -16.41 10.62 -36.76
CA SER A 321 -17.84 10.70 -37.03
C SER A 321 -18.69 10.66 -35.75
N SER A 322 -19.97 11.05 -35.82
CA SER A 322 -20.85 11.09 -34.66
C SER A 322 -21.02 9.73 -33.97
N GLU A 323 -21.00 8.64 -34.70
CA GLU A 323 -21.19 7.27 -34.16
C GLU A 323 -20.03 6.82 -33.29
N LEU A 324 -18.78 6.92 -33.77
CA LEU A 324 -17.57 6.56 -32.98
C LEU A 324 -17.34 7.52 -31.80
N ARG A 325 -17.70 8.79 -31.96
CA ARG A 325 -17.65 9.78 -30.86
C ARG A 325 -18.63 9.39 -29.75
N ILE A 326 -19.87 9.02 -30.08
CA ILE A 326 -20.84 8.56 -29.07
C ILE A 326 -20.33 7.27 -28.39
N ALA A 327 -19.79 6.33 -29.16
CA ALA A 327 -19.21 5.11 -28.59
C ALA A 327 -18.07 5.42 -27.61
N ALA A 328 -17.15 6.33 -27.97
CA ALA A 328 -16.05 6.73 -27.10
C ALA A 328 -16.56 7.37 -25.79
N LEU A 329 -17.50 8.31 -25.89
CA LEU A 329 -18.09 8.94 -24.70
C LEU A 329 -18.84 7.93 -23.81
N SER A 330 -19.55 6.97 -24.43
CA SER A 330 -20.22 5.90 -23.69
C SER A 330 -19.23 4.99 -22.94
N MET A 331 -18.08 4.67 -23.54
CA MET A 331 -17.02 3.89 -22.88
C MET A 331 -16.36 4.66 -21.74
N ILE A 332 -16.14 5.98 -21.88
CA ILE A 332 -15.66 6.83 -20.79
C ILE A 332 -16.66 6.82 -19.63
N ALA A 333 -17.94 7.01 -19.91
CA ALA A 333 -18.99 6.98 -18.89
C ALA A 333 -19.04 5.62 -18.17
N LEU A 334 -18.98 4.52 -18.92
CA LEU A 334 -18.98 3.17 -18.35
C LEU A 334 -17.72 2.92 -17.51
N ARG A 335 -16.54 3.37 -17.96
CA ARG A 335 -15.29 3.31 -17.18
C ARG A 335 -15.45 4.01 -15.83
N TRP A 336 -15.99 5.20 -15.81
CA TRP A 336 -16.20 5.96 -14.59
C TRP A 336 -17.24 5.32 -13.66
N ILE A 337 -18.32 4.76 -14.22
CA ILE A 337 -19.31 3.99 -13.45
C ILE A 337 -18.63 2.79 -12.75
N VAL A 338 -17.79 2.04 -13.46
CA VAL A 338 -17.07 0.90 -12.90
C VAL A 338 -16.11 1.35 -11.78
N ILE A 339 -15.35 2.43 -11.99
CA ILE A 339 -14.46 3.00 -10.95
C ILE A 339 -15.29 3.36 -9.71
N MET A 340 -16.38 4.10 -9.87
CA MET A 340 -17.22 4.51 -8.74
C MET A 340 -17.85 3.30 -8.02
N ALA A 341 -18.34 2.32 -8.74
CA ALA A 341 -18.97 1.13 -8.16
C ALA A 341 -17.97 0.30 -7.32
N VAL A 342 -16.78 0.05 -7.87
CA VAL A 342 -15.73 -0.72 -7.18
C VAL A 342 -15.20 0.02 -5.96
N THR A 343 -14.90 1.33 -6.09
CA THR A 343 -14.39 2.13 -4.98
C THR A 343 -15.45 2.37 -3.90
N ALA A 344 -16.71 2.55 -4.26
CA ALA A 344 -17.82 2.62 -3.30
C ALA A 344 -18.00 1.28 -2.54
N ARG A 345 -17.80 0.15 -3.20
CA ARG A 345 -17.85 -1.17 -2.56
C ARG A 345 -16.68 -1.33 -1.59
N PHE A 346 -15.46 -0.97 -2.00
CA PHE A 346 -14.28 -1.00 -1.15
C PHE A 346 -14.42 -0.06 0.04
N SER A 347 -14.94 1.14 -0.15
CA SER A 347 -15.25 2.11 0.91
C SER A 347 -16.16 1.53 1.99
N ARG A 348 -17.21 0.82 1.60
CA ARG A 348 -18.12 0.15 2.56
C ARG A 348 -17.43 -0.94 3.37
N ARG A 349 -16.41 -1.57 2.80
CA ARG A 349 -15.66 -2.66 3.44
C ARG A 349 -14.55 -2.20 4.37
N THR A 350 -14.00 -1.01 4.12
CA THR A 350 -12.88 -0.44 4.87
C THR A 350 -13.30 0.71 5.80
N GLY A 351 -14.53 1.23 5.65
CA GLY A 351 -14.96 2.44 6.35
C GLY A 351 -14.32 3.73 5.83
N ASP A 352 -13.49 3.64 4.78
CA ASP A 352 -12.88 4.83 4.15
C ASP A 352 -13.77 5.36 3.04
N LYS A 353 -14.32 6.58 3.18
CA LYS A 353 -15.16 7.18 2.15
C LYS A 353 -14.33 7.58 0.92
N ALA A 354 -14.58 6.91 -0.20
CA ALA A 354 -13.88 7.21 -1.46
C ALA A 354 -14.07 8.67 -1.89
N PRO A 355 -13.00 9.36 -2.28
CA PRO A 355 -13.07 10.70 -2.87
C PRO A 355 -13.38 10.58 -4.37
N HIS A 356 -14.62 10.23 -4.74
CA HIS A 356 -15.00 9.85 -6.11
C HIS A 356 -14.54 10.83 -7.19
N THR A 357 -14.73 12.15 -6.97
CA THR A 357 -14.30 13.17 -7.95
C THR A 357 -12.77 13.14 -8.18
N ALA A 358 -12.00 12.98 -7.12
CA ALA A 358 -10.54 12.86 -7.23
C ALA A 358 -10.12 11.52 -7.83
N MET A 359 -10.89 10.43 -7.62
CA MET A 359 -10.64 9.13 -8.26
C MET A 359 -10.80 9.21 -9.78
N LEU A 360 -11.85 9.89 -10.26
CA LEU A 360 -12.07 10.08 -11.71
C LEU A 360 -10.99 10.95 -12.34
N LEU A 361 -10.59 12.03 -11.65
CA LEU A 361 -9.47 12.85 -12.10
C LEU A 361 -8.16 12.06 -12.10
N TYR A 362 -7.90 11.28 -11.03
CA TYR A 362 -6.69 10.48 -10.96
C TYR A 362 -6.61 9.42 -12.07
N ASP A 363 -7.72 8.80 -12.44
CA ASP A 363 -7.77 7.90 -13.58
C ASP A 363 -7.27 8.56 -14.88
N PHE A 364 -7.59 9.84 -15.08
CA PHE A 364 -7.12 10.61 -16.22
C PHE A 364 -5.64 10.99 -16.12
N ILE A 365 -5.19 11.51 -14.97
CA ILE A 365 -3.83 12.06 -14.80
C ILE A 365 -2.78 11.02 -14.44
N SER A 366 -3.19 9.83 -13.98
CA SER A 366 -2.28 8.80 -13.43
C SER A 366 -1.15 8.37 -14.39
N PRO A 367 -1.35 8.26 -15.74
CA PRO A 367 -0.24 7.96 -16.65
C PRO A 367 0.81 9.06 -16.70
N ALA A 368 0.39 10.33 -16.68
CA ALA A 368 1.30 11.46 -16.68
C ALA A 368 2.07 11.54 -15.33
N GLU A 369 1.38 11.32 -14.22
CA GLU A 369 1.99 11.31 -12.89
C GLU A 369 3.07 10.24 -12.76
N ILE A 370 2.82 9.01 -13.23
CA ILE A 370 3.81 7.93 -13.15
C ILE A 370 5.00 8.17 -14.08
N LEU A 371 4.80 8.81 -15.23
CA LEU A 371 5.88 9.23 -16.11
C LEU A 371 6.75 10.30 -15.45
N LEU A 372 6.16 11.29 -14.81
CA LEU A 372 6.86 12.33 -14.05
C LEU A 372 7.65 11.73 -12.89
N LEU A 373 7.07 10.81 -12.13
CA LEU A 373 7.79 10.10 -11.06
C LEU A 373 8.96 9.29 -11.62
N THR A 374 8.78 8.64 -12.77
CA THR A 374 9.82 7.83 -13.41
C THR A 374 10.97 8.69 -13.94
N ALA A 375 10.66 9.80 -14.59
CA ALA A 375 11.65 10.76 -15.07
C ALA A 375 12.41 11.40 -13.90
N SER A 376 11.71 11.84 -12.87
CA SER A 376 12.32 12.53 -11.72
C SER A 376 13.18 11.61 -10.85
N ARG A 377 12.94 10.29 -10.85
CA ARG A 377 13.82 9.30 -10.17
C ARG A 377 15.24 9.31 -10.70
N ASN A 378 15.40 9.50 -12.01
CA ASN A 378 16.72 9.51 -12.63
C ASN A 378 17.57 10.74 -12.23
N ILE A 379 16.92 11.78 -11.68
CA ILE A 379 17.54 13.02 -11.19
C ILE A 379 17.89 12.92 -9.70
N LEU A 380 17.40 11.90 -8.98
CA LEU A 380 17.79 11.65 -7.60
C LEU A 380 19.27 11.30 -7.54
N SER A 381 20.03 12.10 -6.78
CA SER A 381 21.41 11.78 -6.43
C SER A 381 21.45 10.38 -5.79
N LEU A 382 22.25 9.48 -6.36
CA LEU A 382 22.45 8.12 -5.86
C LEU A 382 22.94 8.10 -4.40
N LYS A 383 23.61 9.19 -3.95
CA LYS A 383 24.12 9.34 -2.58
C LYS A 383 23.05 9.19 -1.48
N ASN A 384 21.78 9.52 -1.76
CA ASN A 384 20.70 9.43 -0.79
C ASN A 384 19.94 8.08 -0.84
N LEU A 385 20.33 7.16 -1.75
CA LEU A 385 19.62 5.91 -1.99
C LEU A 385 20.48 4.67 -1.74
N TRP A 386 21.79 4.84 -1.78
CA TRP A 386 22.78 3.80 -1.51
C TRP A 386 23.51 4.08 -0.20
N ILE A 387 23.80 3.03 0.52
CA ILE A 387 24.64 3.04 1.73
C ILE A 387 26.11 3.09 1.32
#